data_71d7a08e63dce819ddb23babb889a289
#
_entry.id   71d7a08e63dce819ddb23babb889a289
#
_cell.length_a   1.000
_cell.length_b   1.000
_cell.length_c   1.000
_cell.angle_alpha   90.00
_cell.angle_beta   90.00
_cell.angle_gamma   90.00
#
_symmetry.space_group_name_H-M   'P 1'
#
loop_
_entity.id
_entity.type
_entity.pdbx_description
1 polymer ?
#
loop_
_entity_poly.entity_id
_entity_poly.type
_entity_poly.pdbx_seq_one_letter_code
_entity_poly.pdbx_strand_id
1 'polypeptide(L)'
;MAVTVNDLGDGITLVTMAGKSANQSFSMEFLPQIADGILASLSDSSVKAIIITGEGKFFSAGADINAFADAIKNGDAPKLIRDLTGILHPLIVKMRQSPTICVAAINGACAGGGLGLALACDARIASSGAKVAASYSGMGLSPDGGTTWLLPRLVGNQVSRKFFFENSIWDADQSLQHGVIDELVEDSKLIERATEVAKLWSSWGPHTKEATKHLLDVQTNQDFETHLKHERTLIEAAGTTEAFKEGVTAFLEKRRPKFD
;
A
#
# COMPACT_ATOMS: atom_id res chain seq x y z
N MET A 1 15.56 -16.35 2.83
CA MET A 1 14.50 -15.58 3.53
C MET A 1 13.50 -15.13 2.50
N ALA A 2 12.21 -15.20 2.80
CA ALA A 2 11.17 -14.74 1.87
C ALA A 2 11.01 -13.22 1.86
N VAL A 3 11.39 -12.57 2.96
CA VAL A 3 11.30 -11.13 3.14
C VAL A 3 12.60 -10.62 3.77
N THR A 4 13.11 -9.51 3.29
CA THR A 4 14.17 -8.76 3.95
C THR A 4 13.62 -7.42 4.44
N VAL A 5 14.05 -7.02 5.63
CA VAL A 5 13.66 -5.75 6.27
C VAL A 5 14.94 -4.99 6.57
N ASN A 6 15.14 -3.88 5.88
CA ASN A 6 16.36 -3.08 5.97
C ASN A 6 16.02 -1.66 6.44
N ASP A 7 16.76 -1.19 7.44
CA ASP A 7 16.71 0.22 7.86
C ASP A 7 17.46 1.09 6.85
N LEU A 8 16.80 2.11 6.31
CA LEU A 8 17.39 3.11 5.40
C LEU A 8 17.79 4.40 6.14
N GLY A 9 17.64 4.44 7.46
CA GLY A 9 17.81 5.64 8.27
C GLY A 9 16.59 6.55 8.29
N ASP A 10 16.63 7.59 9.13
CA ASP A 10 15.56 8.59 9.29
C ASP A 10 14.16 8.00 9.63
N GLY A 11 14.12 6.78 10.21
CA GLY A 11 12.88 6.06 10.51
C GLY A 11 12.21 5.47 9.26
N ILE A 12 12.95 5.19 8.20
CA ILE A 12 12.45 4.58 6.96
C ILE A 12 12.91 3.14 6.86
N THR A 13 11.98 2.23 6.67
CA THR A 13 12.26 0.80 6.51
C THR A 13 11.90 0.34 5.09
N LEU A 14 12.81 -0.40 4.47
CA LEU A 14 12.59 -1.08 3.19
C LEU A 14 12.24 -2.54 3.44
N VAL A 15 11.02 -2.93 3.05
CA VAL A 15 10.53 -4.30 3.08
C VAL A 15 10.57 -4.85 1.65
N THR A 16 11.41 -5.85 1.41
CA THR A 16 11.56 -6.45 0.07
C THR A 16 11.06 -7.89 0.09
N MET A 17 10.11 -8.20 -0.78
CA MET A 17 9.71 -9.57 -1.10
C MET A 17 10.81 -10.20 -1.95
N ALA A 18 11.58 -11.13 -1.37
CA ALA A 18 12.83 -11.65 -1.95
C ALA A 18 12.61 -12.95 -2.73
N GLY A 19 13.25 -13.07 -3.87
CA GLY A 19 13.26 -14.29 -4.68
C GLY A 19 11.87 -14.80 -5.06
N LYS A 20 11.54 -16.03 -4.67
CA LYS A 20 10.26 -16.65 -4.98
C LYS A 20 9.06 -15.95 -4.34
N SER A 21 9.26 -15.27 -3.20
CA SER A 21 8.16 -14.59 -2.51
C SER A 21 7.58 -13.42 -3.30
N ALA A 22 8.33 -12.76 -4.17
CA ALA A 22 7.81 -11.75 -5.07
C ALA A 22 6.88 -12.36 -6.15
N ASN A 23 7.22 -13.55 -6.66
CA ASN A 23 6.40 -14.24 -7.67
C ASN A 23 5.20 -14.99 -7.07
N GLN A 24 5.31 -15.51 -5.85
CA GLN A 24 4.30 -16.33 -5.17
C GLN A 24 3.90 -15.74 -3.82
N SER A 25 3.76 -14.42 -3.76
CA SER A 25 3.55 -13.68 -2.51
C SER A 25 2.35 -14.17 -1.72
N PHE A 26 1.29 -14.56 -2.43
CA PHE A 26 0.04 -15.04 -1.85
C PHE A 26 0.01 -16.57 -1.85
N SER A 27 0.90 -17.16 -1.08
CA SER A 27 0.93 -18.55 -0.69
C SER A 27 0.98 -18.66 0.84
N MET A 28 0.58 -19.79 1.40
CA MET A 28 0.69 -20.03 2.85
C MET A 28 2.15 -20.15 3.32
N GLU A 29 3.09 -20.30 2.40
CA GLU A 29 4.53 -20.27 2.69
C GLU A 29 5.04 -18.85 2.88
N PHE A 30 4.63 -17.88 2.03
CA PHE A 30 5.25 -16.56 1.96
C PHE A 30 4.39 -15.43 2.55
N LEU A 31 3.06 -15.47 2.37
CA LEU A 31 2.19 -14.39 2.82
C LEU A 31 2.28 -14.11 4.34
N PRO A 32 2.34 -15.13 5.22
CA PRO A 32 2.55 -14.87 6.65
C PRO A 32 3.84 -14.10 6.93
N GLN A 33 4.95 -14.47 6.26
CA GLN A 33 6.25 -13.82 6.46
C GLN A 33 6.25 -12.38 5.93
N ILE A 34 5.57 -12.12 4.80
CA ILE A 34 5.39 -10.77 4.26
C ILE A 34 4.57 -9.92 5.23
N ALA A 35 3.46 -10.47 5.73
CA ALA A 35 2.61 -9.79 6.68
C ALA A 35 3.35 -9.48 7.99
N ASP A 36 4.08 -10.44 8.54
CA ASP A 36 4.87 -10.28 9.77
C ASP A 36 5.92 -9.18 9.62
N GLY A 37 6.65 -9.15 8.49
CA GLY A 37 7.65 -8.12 8.22
C GLY A 37 7.05 -6.71 8.16
N ILE A 38 5.91 -6.55 7.48
CA ILE A 38 5.20 -5.27 7.39
C ILE A 38 4.60 -4.89 8.76
N LEU A 39 3.92 -5.82 9.45
CA LEU A 39 3.28 -5.55 10.75
C LEU A 39 4.31 -5.23 11.84
N ALA A 40 5.46 -5.89 11.85
CA ALA A 40 6.55 -5.56 12.76
C ALA A 40 7.02 -4.12 12.55
N SER A 41 7.22 -3.71 11.29
CA SER A 41 7.61 -2.34 10.95
C SER A 41 6.52 -1.31 11.31
N LEU A 42 5.23 -1.63 11.10
CA LEU A 42 4.12 -0.76 11.48
C LEU A 42 3.95 -0.62 13.00
N SER A 43 4.43 -1.59 13.78
CA SER A 43 4.32 -1.62 15.25
C SER A 43 5.52 -0.99 15.95
N ASP A 44 6.61 -0.75 15.23
CA ASP A 44 7.79 -0.08 15.75
C ASP A 44 7.60 1.44 15.70
N SER A 45 7.56 2.07 16.86
CA SER A 45 7.36 3.53 16.99
C SER A 45 8.49 4.37 16.40
N SER A 46 9.66 3.79 16.17
CA SER A 46 10.78 4.46 15.50
C SER A 46 10.60 4.50 13.97
N VAL A 47 9.73 3.64 13.40
CA VAL A 47 9.46 3.58 11.96
C VAL A 47 8.39 4.60 11.57
N LYS A 48 8.78 5.62 10.82
CA LYS A 48 7.94 6.71 10.32
C LYS A 48 7.35 6.42 8.94
N ALA A 49 8.07 5.61 8.12
CA ALA A 49 7.63 5.17 6.81
C ALA A 49 8.16 3.78 6.44
N ILE A 50 7.38 3.06 5.63
CA ILE A 50 7.74 1.76 5.06
C ILE A 50 7.70 1.87 3.55
N ILE A 51 8.76 1.41 2.89
CA ILE A 51 8.79 1.21 1.45
C ILE A 51 8.64 -0.29 1.20
N ILE A 52 7.68 -0.68 0.37
CA ILE A 52 7.44 -2.08 -0.01
C ILE A 52 7.83 -2.26 -1.46
N THR A 53 8.65 -3.26 -1.74
CA THR A 53 9.08 -3.61 -3.10
C THR A 53 9.22 -5.12 -3.26
N GLY A 54 9.40 -5.58 -4.49
CA GLY A 54 9.75 -6.96 -4.79
C GLY A 54 11.14 -7.08 -5.40
N GLU A 55 11.60 -8.29 -5.58
CA GLU A 55 12.88 -8.59 -6.20
C GLU A 55 12.71 -9.07 -7.65
N GLY A 56 13.64 -8.66 -8.53
CA GLY A 56 13.67 -9.08 -9.93
C GLY A 56 12.53 -8.48 -10.75
N LYS A 57 11.75 -9.33 -11.44
CA LYS A 57 10.70 -8.90 -12.38
C LYS A 57 9.32 -8.70 -11.76
N PHE A 58 9.19 -8.88 -10.45
CA PHE A 58 7.91 -8.85 -9.77
C PHE A 58 7.95 -7.88 -8.58
N PHE A 59 6.95 -7.01 -8.50
CA PHE A 59 6.57 -6.43 -7.22
C PHE A 59 5.85 -7.50 -6.40
N SER A 60 4.74 -8.00 -6.95
CA SER A 60 4.00 -9.14 -6.44
C SER A 60 3.09 -9.70 -7.55
N ALA A 61 3.37 -10.89 -8.01
CA ALA A 61 2.53 -11.53 -9.04
C ALA A 61 1.23 -12.14 -8.49
N GLY A 62 0.99 -12.03 -7.18
CA GLY A 62 -0.22 -12.55 -6.55
C GLY A 62 -0.09 -13.99 -6.08
N ALA A 63 -1.11 -14.80 -6.36
CA ALA A 63 -1.23 -16.15 -5.83
C ALA A 63 -0.28 -17.17 -6.46
N ASP A 64 0.08 -18.19 -5.68
CA ASP A 64 0.72 -19.40 -6.20
C ASP A 64 -0.32 -20.28 -6.90
N ILE A 65 -0.27 -20.28 -8.22
CA ILE A 65 -1.21 -21.05 -9.07
C ILE A 65 -1.09 -22.55 -8.86
N ASN A 66 0.11 -23.06 -8.52
CA ASN A 66 0.28 -24.50 -8.24
C ASN A 66 -0.42 -24.87 -6.92
N ALA A 67 -0.32 -24.03 -5.90
CA ALA A 67 -1.04 -24.23 -4.64
C ALA A 67 -2.56 -24.23 -4.85
N PHE A 68 -3.09 -23.34 -5.72
CA PHE A 68 -4.50 -23.36 -6.08
C PHE A 68 -4.89 -24.63 -6.85
N ALA A 69 -4.07 -25.07 -7.81
CA ALA A 69 -4.35 -26.30 -8.55
C ALA A 69 -4.41 -27.53 -7.62
N ASP A 70 -3.51 -27.62 -6.66
CA ASP A 70 -3.50 -28.71 -5.68
C ASP A 70 -4.69 -28.61 -4.71
N ALA A 71 -5.03 -27.43 -4.24
CA ALA A 71 -6.20 -27.20 -3.41
C ALA A 71 -7.52 -27.56 -4.13
N ILE A 72 -7.63 -27.27 -5.42
CA ILE A 72 -8.80 -27.69 -6.25
C ILE A 72 -8.89 -29.21 -6.32
N LYS A 73 -7.79 -29.93 -6.60
CA LYS A 73 -7.76 -31.39 -6.65
C LYS A 73 -8.20 -32.03 -5.32
N ASN A 74 -7.83 -31.39 -4.20
CA ASN A 74 -8.11 -31.88 -2.86
C ASN A 74 -9.49 -31.44 -2.32
N GLY A 75 -10.21 -30.56 -3.03
CA GLY A 75 -11.47 -29.97 -2.55
C GLY A 75 -11.31 -28.87 -1.50
N ASP A 76 -10.08 -28.38 -1.29
CA ASP A 76 -9.71 -27.44 -0.23
C ASP A 76 -9.61 -25.98 -0.71
N ALA A 77 -9.91 -25.69 -1.98
CA ALA A 77 -9.74 -24.35 -2.55
C ALA A 77 -10.46 -23.23 -1.75
N PRO A 78 -11.71 -23.41 -1.27
CA PRO A 78 -12.36 -22.39 -0.44
C PRO A 78 -11.65 -22.14 0.89
N LYS A 79 -11.04 -23.18 1.47
CA LYS A 79 -10.25 -23.08 2.71
C LYS A 79 -8.97 -22.28 2.46
N LEU A 80 -8.21 -22.62 1.40
CA LEU A 80 -6.99 -21.91 1.04
C LEU A 80 -7.26 -20.42 0.80
N ILE A 81 -8.31 -20.07 0.04
CA ILE A 81 -8.70 -18.67 -0.21
C ILE A 81 -9.04 -17.95 1.11
N ARG A 82 -9.79 -18.60 2.00
CA ARG A 82 -10.13 -18.03 3.31
C ARG A 82 -8.90 -17.79 4.16
N ASP A 83 -7.97 -18.72 4.19
CA ASP A 83 -6.74 -18.62 4.98
C ASP A 83 -5.85 -17.49 4.45
N LEU A 84 -5.66 -17.37 3.14
CA LEU A 84 -4.89 -16.29 2.51
C LEU A 84 -5.53 -14.91 2.73
N THR A 85 -6.84 -14.79 2.50
CA THR A 85 -7.55 -13.52 2.71
C THR A 85 -7.62 -13.14 4.19
N GLY A 86 -7.66 -14.15 5.08
CA GLY A 86 -7.59 -13.98 6.53
C GLY A 86 -6.28 -13.35 7.02
N ILE A 87 -5.21 -13.43 6.25
CA ILE A 87 -3.92 -12.75 6.52
C ILE A 87 -3.86 -11.39 5.80
N LEU A 88 -4.19 -11.36 4.50
CA LEU A 88 -4.07 -10.16 3.68
C LEU A 88 -4.99 -9.03 4.14
N HIS A 89 -6.27 -9.32 4.38
CA HIS A 89 -7.24 -8.25 4.65
C HIS A 89 -6.96 -7.50 5.95
N PRO A 90 -6.65 -8.15 7.09
CA PRO A 90 -6.24 -7.44 8.30
C PRO A 90 -4.95 -6.63 8.11
N LEU A 91 -3.98 -7.13 7.33
CA LEU A 91 -2.76 -6.39 7.00
C LEU A 91 -3.09 -5.08 6.28
N ILE A 92 -3.91 -5.14 5.21
CA ILE A 92 -4.36 -3.96 4.45
C ILE A 92 -5.05 -2.95 5.36
N VAL A 93 -5.97 -3.41 6.21
CA VAL A 93 -6.66 -2.54 7.18
C VAL A 93 -5.65 -1.86 8.11
N LYS A 94 -4.68 -2.61 8.64
CA LYS A 94 -3.66 -2.05 9.52
C LYS A 94 -2.77 -1.02 8.82
N MET A 95 -2.37 -1.26 7.57
CA MET A 95 -1.62 -0.29 6.76
C MET A 95 -2.39 1.02 6.57
N ARG A 96 -3.70 0.92 6.27
CA ARG A 96 -4.56 2.11 6.07
C ARG A 96 -4.79 2.90 7.35
N GLN A 97 -4.86 2.24 8.50
CA GLN A 97 -5.12 2.86 9.81
C GLN A 97 -3.86 3.34 10.53
N SER A 98 -2.67 2.98 10.06
CA SER A 98 -1.42 3.37 10.70
C SER A 98 -1.03 4.82 10.40
N PRO A 99 -0.42 5.55 11.35
CA PRO A 99 0.24 6.82 11.08
C PRO A 99 1.52 6.68 10.24
N THR A 100 2.05 5.46 10.12
CA THR A 100 3.22 5.16 9.29
C THR A 100 2.87 5.29 7.82
N ILE A 101 3.68 6.04 7.07
CA ILE A 101 3.51 6.20 5.62
C ILE A 101 3.96 4.92 4.92
N CYS A 102 3.12 4.38 4.05
CA CYS A 102 3.44 3.22 3.23
C CYS A 102 3.63 3.65 1.77
N VAL A 103 4.78 3.32 1.19
CA VAL A 103 5.10 3.61 -0.21
C VAL A 103 5.31 2.30 -0.96
N ALA A 104 4.57 2.06 -2.03
CA ALA A 104 4.84 0.96 -2.94
C ALA A 104 5.89 1.40 -3.98
N ALA A 105 7.02 0.74 -4.00
CA ALA A 105 8.05 0.87 -5.03
C ALA A 105 7.89 -0.29 -6.03
N ILE A 106 7.10 -0.05 -7.10
CA ILE A 106 6.64 -1.08 -8.03
C ILE A 106 7.71 -1.32 -9.08
N ASN A 107 8.56 -2.32 -8.85
CA ASN A 107 9.70 -2.67 -9.69
C ASN A 107 9.36 -3.58 -10.88
N GLY A 108 8.14 -4.12 -10.95
CA GLY A 108 7.75 -5.08 -11.97
C GLY A 108 6.28 -5.45 -11.92
N ALA A 109 5.94 -6.70 -12.24
CA ALA A 109 4.53 -7.13 -12.27
C ALA A 109 3.88 -7.04 -10.89
N CYS A 110 2.69 -6.42 -10.87
CA CYS A 110 1.85 -6.17 -9.71
C CYS A 110 0.43 -6.65 -10.03
N ALA A 111 0.01 -7.79 -9.48
CA ALA A 111 -1.20 -8.47 -9.90
C ALA A 111 -1.99 -9.06 -8.72
N GLY A 112 -3.32 -9.18 -8.89
CA GLY A 112 -4.21 -9.81 -7.93
C GLY A 112 -4.08 -9.22 -6.52
N GLY A 113 -3.80 -10.06 -5.52
CA GLY A 113 -3.58 -9.59 -4.15
C GLY A 113 -2.38 -8.65 -4.01
N GLY A 114 -1.36 -8.76 -4.88
CA GLY A 114 -0.23 -7.82 -4.96
C GLY A 114 -0.69 -6.42 -5.37
N LEU A 115 -1.67 -6.31 -6.27
CA LEU A 115 -2.32 -5.04 -6.58
C LEU A 115 -3.02 -4.48 -5.34
N GLY A 116 -3.73 -5.33 -4.57
CA GLY A 116 -4.37 -4.91 -3.32
C GLY A 116 -3.37 -4.32 -2.33
N LEU A 117 -2.22 -4.98 -2.16
CA LEU A 117 -1.13 -4.49 -1.31
C LEU A 117 -0.58 -3.14 -1.78
N ALA A 118 -0.33 -2.99 -3.09
CA ALA A 118 0.17 -1.74 -3.67
C ALA A 118 -0.85 -0.59 -3.53
N LEU A 119 -2.13 -0.86 -3.78
CA LEU A 119 -3.22 0.12 -3.64
C LEU A 119 -3.45 0.53 -2.18
N ALA A 120 -3.15 -0.35 -1.23
CA ALA A 120 -3.23 -0.03 0.20
C ALA A 120 -2.15 0.93 0.67
N CYS A 121 -1.06 1.10 -0.08
CA CYS A 121 -0.02 2.09 0.19
C CYS A 121 -0.53 3.51 -0.05
N ASP A 122 0.08 4.48 0.64
CA ASP A 122 -0.25 5.90 0.53
C ASP A 122 0.26 6.50 -0.78
N ALA A 123 1.44 6.04 -1.26
CA ALA A 123 2.01 6.41 -2.56
C ALA A 123 2.48 5.17 -3.34
N ARG A 124 2.51 5.29 -4.67
CA ARG A 124 2.93 4.24 -5.62
C ARG A 124 3.90 4.84 -6.63
N ILE A 125 5.18 4.54 -6.48
CA ILE A 125 6.23 4.91 -7.44
C ILE A 125 6.54 3.66 -8.25
N ALA A 126 6.60 3.77 -9.56
CA ALA A 126 6.86 2.64 -10.43
C ALA A 126 8.10 2.84 -11.30
N SER A 127 8.72 1.74 -11.68
CA SER A 127 9.75 1.73 -12.72
C SER A 127 9.16 1.38 -14.08
N SER A 128 9.94 1.58 -15.14
CA SER A 128 9.52 1.34 -16.53
C SER A 128 9.09 -0.11 -16.80
N GLY A 129 9.60 -1.07 -16.02
CA GLY A 129 9.23 -2.48 -16.11
C GLY A 129 7.91 -2.85 -15.43
N ALA A 130 7.27 -1.91 -14.73
CA ALA A 130 6.04 -2.17 -13.99
C ALA A 130 4.88 -2.55 -14.90
N LYS A 131 4.07 -3.51 -14.45
CA LYS A 131 2.79 -3.89 -15.07
C LYS A 131 1.76 -4.08 -13.98
N VAL A 132 0.63 -3.41 -14.12
CA VAL A 132 -0.51 -3.54 -13.18
C VAL A 132 -1.59 -4.40 -13.83
N ALA A 133 -1.97 -5.49 -13.18
CA ALA A 133 -2.90 -6.46 -13.75
C ALA A 133 -4.05 -6.78 -12.79
N ALA A 134 -5.27 -6.89 -13.34
CA ALA A 134 -6.46 -7.32 -12.61
C ALA A 134 -6.33 -8.78 -12.17
N SER A 135 -6.08 -9.68 -13.11
CA SER A 135 -5.81 -11.13 -12.95
C SER A 135 -6.89 -11.97 -12.26
N TYR A 136 -8.04 -11.40 -11.91
CA TYR A 136 -9.13 -12.12 -11.23
C TYR A 136 -10.08 -12.79 -12.22
N SER A 137 -10.61 -12.02 -13.18
CA SER A 137 -11.62 -12.51 -14.13
C SER A 137 -11.11 -13.67 -14.98
N GLY A 138 -9.83 -13.62 -15.40
CA GLY A 138 -9.19 -14.71 -16.14
C GLY A 138 -9.02 -16.01 -15.33
N MET A 139 -9.08 -15.93 -14.00
CA MET A 139 -9.01 -17.06 -13.08
C MET A 139 -10.39 -17.52 -12.58
N GLY A 140 -11.48 -16.86 -13.01
CA GLY A 140 -12.82 -17.15 -12.52
C GLY A 140 -13.05 -16.75 -11.06
N LEU A 141 -12.25 -15.80 -10.56
CA LEU A 141 -12.32 -15.30 -9.18
C LEU A 141 -12.95 -13.90 -9.15
N SER A 142 -13.62 -13.58 -8.05
CA SER A 142 -13.97 -12.20 -7.73
C SER A 142 -12.73 -11.46 -7.24
N PRO A 143 -12.60 -10.15 -7.52
CA PRO A 143 -11.53 -9.34 -6.96
C PRO A 143 -11.58 -9.31 -5.42
N ASP A 144 -10.40 -9.27 -4.79
CA ASP A 144 -10.21 -9.17 -3.34
C ASP A 144 -9.12 -8.16 -2.96
N GLY A 145 -8.61 -8.22 -1.72
CA GLY A 145 -7.55 -7.35 -1.25
C GLY A 145 -7.90 -5.85 -1.31
N GLY A 146 -9.18 -5.50 -1.25
CA GLY A 146 -9.64 -4.12 -1.30
C GLY A 146 -9.55 -3.46 -2.68
N THR A 147 -9.19 -4.21 -3.74
CA THR A 147 -8.95 -3.64 -5.07
C THR A 147 -10.20 -2.96 -5.66
N THR A 148 -11.39 -3.53 -5.43
CA THR A 148 -12.67 -2.93 -5.88
C THR A 148 -13.11 -1.72 -5.05
N TRP A 149 -12.50 -1.49 -3.91
CA TRP A 149 -12.74 -0.31 -3.07
C TRP A 149 -11.71 0.79 -3.35
N LEU A 150 -10.43 0.41 -3.49
CA LEU A 150 -9.31 1.35 -3.64
C LEU A 150 -9.16 1.86 -5.07
N LEU A 151 -9.19 0.96 -6.08
CA LEU A 151 -8.95 1.34 -7.47
C LEU A 151 -9.94 2.39 -7.99
N PRO A 152 -11.27 2.26 -7.77
CA PRO A 152 -12.23 3.27 -8.25
C PRO A 152 -12.03 4.67 -7.67
N ARG A 153 -11.39 4.77 -6.50
CA ARG A 153 -11.04 6.06 -5.87
C ARG A 153 -9.89 6.77 -6.57
N LEU A 154 -9.06 6.03 -7.30
CA LEU A 154 -7.95 6.57 -8.08
C LEU A 154 -8.38 6.85 -9.53
N VAL A 155 -9.03 5.90 -10.18
CA VAL A 155 -9.27 5.93 -11.64
C VAL A 155 -10.74 6.14 -12.02
N GLY A 156 -11.64 6.16 -11.04
CA GLY A 156 -13.08 6.23 -11.26
C GLY A 156 -13.73 4.88 -11.56
N ASN A 157 -15.05 4.81 -11.34
CA ASN A 157 -15.81 3.55 -11.41
C ASN A 157 -15.79 2.91 -12.80
N GLN A 158 -15.94 3.70 -13.88
CA GLN A 158 -16.06 3.13 -15.22
C GLN A 158 -14.74 2.56 -15.72
N VAL A 159 -13.62 3.24 -15.44
CA VAL A 159 -12.28 2.74 -15.78
C VAL A 159 -11.98 1.46 -14.99
N SER A 160 -12.36 1.41 -13.71
CA SER A 160 -12.23 0.20 -12.88
C SER A 160 -13.05 -0.97 -13.41
N ARG A 161 -14.30 -0.74 -13.87
CA ARG A 161 -15.11 -1.79 -14.50
C ARG A 161 -14.43 -2.35 -15.74
N LYS A 162 -13.91 -1.51 -16.61
CA LYS A 162 -13.14 -1.94 -17.78
C LYS A 162 -11.93 -2.75 -17.37
N PHE A 163 -11.14 -2.26 -16.40
CA PHE A 163 -9.97 -2.95 -15.90
C PHE A 163 -10.27 -4.38 -15.43
N PHE A 164 -11.30 -4.56 -14.61
CA PHE A 164 -11.65 -5.87 -14.08
C PHE A 164 -12.33 -6.77 -15.12
N PHE A 165 -13.31 -6.25 -15.88
CA PHE A 165 -14.09 -7.09 -16.81
C PHE A 165 -13.34 -7.43 -18.10
N GLU A 166 -12.44 -6.56 -18.55
CA GLU A 166 -11.55 -6.83 -19.68
C GLU A 166 -10.30 -7.61 -19.23
N ASN A 167 -10.16 -7.90 -17.94
CA ASN A 167 -8.98 -8.54 -17.34
C ASN A 167 -7.68 -7.84 -17.79
N SER A 168 -7.69 -6.52 -17.73
CA SER A 168 -6.66 -5.67 -18.31
C SER A 168 -5.30 -5.85 -17.63
N ILE A 169 -4.27 -5.64 -18.44
CA ILE A 169 -2.89 -5.45 -17.97
C ILE A 169 -2.47 -4.08 -18.47
N TRP A 170 -2.20 -3.15 -17.56
CA TRP A 170 -1.66 -1.85 -17.88
C TRP A 170 -0.14 -1.85 -17.71
N ASP A 171 0.59 -1.38 -18.70
CA ASP A 171 2.01 -1.08 -18.58
C ASP A 171 2.23 0.16 -17.67
N ALA A 172 3.48 0.54 -17.49
CA ALA A 172 3.85 1.65 -16.62
C ALA A 172 3.23 2.99 -17.06
N ASP A 173 3.27 3.29 -18.38
CA ASP A 173 2.72 4.53 -18.93
C ASP A 173 1.20 4.58 -18.82
N GLN A 174 0.51 3.48 -19.15
CA GLN A 174 -0.94 3.35 -18.97
C GLN A 174 -1.34 3.48 -17.50
N SER A 175 -0.57 2.88 -16.60
CA SER A 175 -0.81 2.95 -15.15
C SER A 175 -0.66 4.37 -14.62
N LEU A 176 0.32 5.13 -15.11
CA LEU A 176 0.49 6.55 -14.82
C LEU A 176 -0.65 7.38 -15.41
N GLN A 177 -1.00 7.17 -16.67
CA GLN A 177 -2.07 7.88 -17.35
C GLN A 177 -3.42 7.70 -16.67
N HIS A 178 -3.71 6.51 -16.16
CA HIS A 178 -4.93 6.22 -15.39
C HIS A 178 -4.88 6.67 -13.92
N GLY A 179 -3.70 7.02 -13.41
CA GLY A 179 -3.53 7.45 -12.02
C GLY A 179 -3.47 6.30 -11.00
N VAL A 180 -3.15 5.08 -11.46
CA VAL A 180 -2.90 3.94 -10.55
C VAL A 180 -1.56 4.07 -9.87
N ILE A 181 -0.56 4.59 -10.57
CA ILE A 181 0.74 4.99 -10.02
C ILE A 181 0.85 6.51 -10.02
N ASP A 182 1.58 7.05 -9.06
CA ASP A 182 1.70 8.48 -8.85
C ASP A 182 2.87 9.06 -9.63
N GLU A 183 3.95 8.28 -9.78
CA GLU A 183 5.16 8.67 -10.50
C GLU A 183 5.78 7.47 -11.23
N LEU A 184 6.39 7.74 -12.40
CA LEU A 184 7.18 6.80 -13.17
C LEU A 184 8.63 7.29 -13.21
N VAL A 185 9.56 6.39 -12.87
CA VAL A 185 10.99 6.69 -12.83
C VAL A 185 11.80 5.59 -13.52
N GLU A 186 13.06 5.86 -13.81
CA GLU A 186 14.00 4.84 -14.27
C GLU A 186 14.21 3.75 -13.19
N ASP A 187 14.42 2.50 -13.60
CA ASP A 187 14.57 1.34 -12.68
C ASP A 187 15.64 1.59 -11.61
N SER A 188 16.77 2.19 -11.99
CA SER A 188 17.89 2.51 -11.08
C SER A 188 17.55 3.59 -10.05
N LYS A 189 16.48 4.36 -10.25
CA LYS A 189 16.03 5.47 -9.40
C LYS A 189 14.85 5.12 -8.50
N LEU A 190 14.26 3.93 -8.67
CA LEU A 190 13.01 3.58 -8.00
C LEU A 190 13.09 3.68 -6.47
N ILE A 191 14.08 3.05 -5.84
CA ILE A 191 14.21 3.06 -4.37
C ILE A 191 14.64 4.44 -3.86
N GLU A 192 15.50 5.13 -4.59
CA GLU A 192 15.91 6.51 -4.24
C GLU A 192 14.67 7.42 -4.20
N ARG A 193 13.85 7.41 -5.27
CA ARG A 193 12.66 8.25 -5.34
C ARG A 193 11.59 7.87 -4.31
N ALA A 194 11.35 6.58 -4.10
CA ALA A 194 10.46 6.11 -3.06
C ALA A 194 10.91 6.57 -1.66
N THR A 195 12.24 6.60 -1.42
CA THR A 195 12.82 7.08 -0.16
C THR A 195 12.61 8.59 0.01
N GLU A 196 12.75 9.39 -1.05
CA GLU A 196 12.48 10.83 -1.01
C GLU A 196 11.02 11.12 -0.67
N VAL A 197 10.07 10.42 -1.31
CA VAL A 197 8.63 10.55 -1.01
C VAL A 197 8.34 10.12 0.42
N ALA A 198 8.89 8.99 0.86
CA ALA A 198 8.76 8.49 2.22
C ALA A 198 9.26 9.51 3.24
N LYS A 199 10.44 10.10 3.04
CA LYS A 199 11.02 11.16 3.88
C LYS A 199 10.13 12.40 3.95
N LEU A 200 9.65 12.86 2.79
CA LEU A 200 8.80 14.05 2.75
C LEU A 200 7.49 13.84 3.50
N TRP A 201 6.79 12.73 3.21
CA TRP A 201 5.45 12.50 3.78
C TRP A 201 5.51 12.08 5.25
N SER A 202 6.55 11.37 5.66
CA SER A 202 6.74 10.97 7.05
C SER A 202 7.26 12.10 7.96
N SER A 203 7.71 13.22 7.38
CA SER A 203 8.21 14.36 8.16
C SER A 203 7.14 15.11 8.95
N TRP A 204 5.88 14.87 8.67
CA TRP A 204 4.74 15.50 9.37
C TRP A 204 4.41 14.76 10.69
N GLY A 205 3.78 15.49 11.61
CA GLY A 205 3.40 14.93 12.91
C GLY A 205 2.51 13.69 12.81
N PRO A 206 2.67 12.70 13.71
CA PRO A 206 1.93 11.42 13.64
C PRO A 206 0.41 11.61 13.57
N HIS A 207 -0.15 12.45 14.45
CA HIS A 207 -1.59 12.75 14.45
C HIS A 207 -2.08 13.32 13.12
N THR A 208 -1.32 14.23 12.50
CA THR A 208 -1.68 14.82 11.20
C THR A 208 -1.78 13.76 10.12
N LYS A 209 -0.81 12.83 10.06
CA LYS A 209 -0.79 11.73 9.07
C LYS A 209 -1.98 10.80 9.27
N GLU A 210 -2.18 10.32 10.50
CA GLU A 210 -3.27 9.41 10.84
C GLU A 210 -4.65 10.02 10.57
N ALA A 211 -4.89 11.24 11.05
CA ALA A 211 -6.15 11.94 10.84
C ALA A 211 -6.44 12.19 9.36
N THR A 212 -5.42 12.58 8.57
CA THR A 212 -5.58 12.81 7.12
C THR A 212 -5.93 11.52 6.40
N LYS A 213 -5.22 10.41 6.67
CA LYS A 213 -5.54 9.09 6.09
C LYS A 213 -6.96 8.67 6.44
N HIS A 214 -7.34 8.79 7.72
CA HIS A 214 -8.68 8.46 8.18
C HIS A 214 -9.76 9.27 7.47
N LEU A 215 -9.64 10.60 7.45
CA LEU A 215 -10.62 11.48 6.82
C LEU A 215 -10.81 11.19 5.33
N LEU A 216 -9.71 10.98 4.60
CA LEU A 216 -9.75 10.62 3.19
C LEU A 216 -10.40 9.24 2.94
N ASP A 217 -10.23 8.29 3.86
CA ASP A 217 -10.82 6.96 3.72
C ASP A 217 -12.32 6.94 4.00
N VAL A 218 -12.81 7.73 4.96
CA VAL A 218 -14.22 7.70 5.37
C VAL A 218 -15.12 8.64 4.58
N GLN A 219 -14.58 9.64 3.87
CA GLN A 219 -15.35 10.71 3.21
C GLN A 219 -16.47 10.22 2.30
N THR A 220 -16.25 9.12 1.57
CA THR A 220 -17.25 8.60 0.62
C THR A 220 -18.38 7.81 1.27
N ASN A 221 -18.27 7.51 2.55
CA ASN A 221 -19.25 6.72 3.31
C ASN A 221 -20.10 7.56 4.27
N GLN A 222 -19.97 8.89 4.18
CA GLN A 222 -20.64 9.85 5.08
C GLN A 222 -21.27 10.98 4.28
N ASP A 223 -22.30 11.60 4.85
CA ASP A 223 -22.76 12.91 4.38
C ASP A 223 -21.77 14.01 4.80
N PHE A 224 -21.86 15.15 4.10
CA PHE A 224 -20.90 16.26 4.29
C PHE A 224 -20.93 16.84 5.71
N GLU A 225 -22.12 16.93 6.34
CA GLU A 225 -22.25 17.46 7.71
C GLU A 225 -21.56 16.54 8.72
N THR A 226 -21.76 15.23 8.59
CA THR A 226 -21.07 14.22 9.42
C THR A 226 -19.55 14.28 9.22
N HIS A 227 -19.11 14.45 7.98
CA HIS A 227 -17.67 14.58 7.69
C HIS A 227 -17.06 15.83 8.36
N LEU A 228 -17.70 16.99 8.27
CA LEU A 228 -17.25 18.20 8.96
C LEU A 228 -17.18 18.03 10.50
N LYS A 229 -18.08 17.26 11.10
CA LYS A 229 -18.01 16.94 12.53
C LYS A 229 -16.79 16.09 12.87
N HIS A 230 -16.42 15.15 12.01
CA HIS A 230 -15.19 14.37 12.15
C HIS A 230 -13.94 15.26 12.00
N GLU A 231 -13.88 16.10 10.97
CA GLU A 231 -12.78 17.05 10.79
C GLU A 231 -12.61 17.93 12.04
N ARG A 232 -13.71 18.46 12.56
CA ARG A 232 -13.69 19.28 13.79
C ARG A 232 -13.12 18.51 14.96
N THR A 233 -13.59 17.28 15.22
CA THR A 233 -13.11 16.45 16.33
C THR A 233 -11.60 16.21 16.23
N LEU A 234 -11.11 15.88 15.04
CA LEU A 234 -9.70 15.57 14.83
C LEU A 234 -8.81 16.82 14.90
N ILE A 235 -9.26 17.97 14.37
CA ILE A 235 -8.46 19.20 14.47
C ILE A 235 -8.46 19.78 15.89
N GLU A 236 -9.54 19.62 16.66
CA GLU A 236 -9.56 19.95 18.09
C GLU A 236 -8.55 19.09 18.86
N ALA A 237 -8.50 17.78 18.59
CA ALA A 237 -7.51 16.88 19.18
C ALA A 237 -6.07 17.27 18.78
N ALA A 238 -5.84 17.65 17.53
CA ALA A 238 -4.54 18.16 17.08
C ALA A 238 -4.04 19.35 17.89
N GLY A 239 -4.95 20.24 18.35
CA GLY A 239 -4.64 21.40 19.18
C GLY A 239 -3.95 21.07 20.51
N THR A 240 -4.02 19.82 20.98
CA THR A 240 -3.38 19.37 22.22
C THR A 240 -2.00 18.76 22.01
N THR A 241 -1.56 18.57 20.77
CA THR A 241 -0.32 17.87 20.43
C THR A 241 0.92 18.77 20.50
N GLU A 242 2.07 18.18 20.84
CA GLU A 242 3.35 18.88 20.73
C GLU A 242 3.68 19.27 19.29
N ALA A 243 3.27 18.47 18.31
CA ALA A 243 3.44 18.80 16.91
C ALA A 243 2.72 20.11 16.52
N PHE A 244 1.52 20.38 17.04
CA PHE A 244 0.85 21.67 16.80
C PHE A 244 1.64 22.84 17.42
N LYS A 245 2.13 22.70 18.65
CA LYS A 245 2.95 23.72 19.32
C LYS A 245 4.23 24.00 18.52
N GLU A 246 4.93 22.96 18.10
CA GLU A 246 6.13 23.09 17.26
C GLU A 246 5.80 23.78 15.92
N GLY A 247 4.72 23.39 15.26
CA GLY A 247 4.31 23.99 13.99
C GLY A 247 4.06 25.50 14.11
N VAL A 248 3.34 25.92 15.15
CA VAL A 248 3.09 27.36 15.44
C VAL A 248 4.40 28.09 15.75
N THR A 249 5.23 27.51 16.60
CA THR A 249 6.51 28.13 16.99
C THR A 249 7.43 28.29 15.78
N ALA A 250 7.60 27.23 15.00
CA ALA A 250 8.43 27.25 13.80
C ALA A 250 7.95 28.27 12.77
N PHE A 251 6.62 28.41 12.61
CA PHE A 251 6.03 29.42 11.71
C PHE A 251 6.36 30.85 12.17
N LEU A 252 6.22 31.14 13.46
CA LEU A 252 6.56 32.45 14.02
C LEU A 252 8.05 32.78 13.91
N GLU A 253 8.90 31.77 14.09
CA GLU A 253 10.36 31.85 14.00
C GLU A 253 10.88 31.80 12.55
N LYS A 254 10.01 31.61 11.56
CA LYS A 254 10.34 31.49 10.12
C LYS A 254 11.37 30.36 9.82
N ARG A 255 11.29 29.26 10.51
CA ARG A 255 12.08 28.05 10.31
C ARG A 255 11.20 26.86 9.90
N ARG A 256 11.83 25.79 9.42
CA ARG A 256 11.12 24.53 9.22
C ARG A 256 10.77 23.87 10.57
N PRO A 257 9.54 23.35 10.73
CA PRO A 257 9.19 22.57 11.92
C PRO A 257 9.95 21.24 11.96
N LYS A 258 10.17 20.74 13.17
CA LYS A 258 10.76 19.42 13.42
C LYS A 258 9.74 18.63 14.24
N PHE A 259 9.15 17.61 13.63
CA PHE A 259 8.20 16.73 14.29
C PHE A 259 8.89 15.42 14.65
N ASP A 260 9.00 15.14 15.92
CA ASP A 260 9.58 13.89 16.46
C ASP A 260 8.58 12.74 16.46
#